data_e0e784bddb03e3a6ab0c26f228773355
#
_entry.id   e0e784bddb03e3a6ab0c26f228773355
#
_cell.length_a   1.000
_cell.length_b   1.000
_cell.length_c   1.000
_cell.angle_alpha   90.00
_cell.angle_beta   90.00
_cell.angle_gamma   90.00
#
_symmetry.space_group_name_H-M   'P 1'
#
loop_
_entity.id
_entity.type
_entity.pdbx_description
1 polymer ?
#
loop_
_entity_poly.entity_id
_entity_poly.type
_entity_poly.pdbx_seq_one_letter_code
_entity_poly.pdbx_strand_id
1 'polypeptide(L)'
;KIQKYQPNENYGEWHSESTGYRGNNNRLLVFSTFLNNIDQGGETEFFYQKQKIKAEESKTILFPSFWTHTHRGNKTKETKYIITGWCTYIS
;
A
#
# COMPACT_ATOMS: atom_id res chain seq x y z
N LYS A 1 -1.00 -1.35 11.46
CA LYS A 1 -2.02 -2.34 11.08
C LYS A 1 -1.40 -3.46 10.28
N ILE A 2 -1.56 -4.69 10.77
CA ILE A 2 -1.08 -5.88 10.06
C ILE A 2 -2.22 -6.41 9.21
N GLN A 3 -1.92 -6.69 7.94
CA GLN A 3 -2.90 -7.22 7.00
C GLN A 3 -2.37 -8.51 6.39
N LYS A 4 -3.25 -9.50 6.28
CA LYS A 4 -2.99 -10.76 5.59
C LYS A 4 -3.89 -10.82 4.36
N TYR A 5 -3.29 -11.06 3.20
CA TYR A 5 -4.02 -11.32 1.97
C TYR A 5 -3.86 -12.80 1.61
N GLN A 6 -4.97 -13.52 1.57
CA GLN A 6 -5.00 -14.90 1.10
C GLN A 6 -4.70 -14.93 -0.42
N PRO A 7 -4.34 -16.09 -0.97
CA PRO A 7 -4.13 -16.19 -2.42
C PRO A 7 -5.31 -15.60 -3.20
N ASN A 8 -4.98 -14.77 -4.18
CA ASN A 8 -5.91 -14.04 -5.05
C ASN A 8 -6.73 -12.93 -4.38
N GLU A 9 -6.54 -12.67 -3.09
CA GLU A 9 -7.08 -11.48 -2.45
C GLU A 9 -6.15 -10.29 -2.70
N ASN A 10 -6.73 -9.10 -2.86
CA ASN A 10 -5.96 -7.87 -2.98
C ASN A 10 -6.85 -6.66 -2.77
N TYR A 11 -6.24 -5.51 -2.52
CA TYR A 11 -6.92 -4.24 -2.61
C TYR A 11 -6.66 -3.66 -4.01
N GLY A 12 -7.46 -4.09 -4.96
CA GLY A 12 -7.21 -3.88 -6.39
C GLY A 12 -7.74 -2.59 -6.98
N GLU A 13 -8.46 -1.78 -6.20
CA GLU A 13 -8.97 -0.51 -6.69
C GLU A 13 -7.91 0.58 -6.56
N TRP A 14 -7.82 1.43 -7.59
CA TRP A 14 -6.98 2.62 -7.52
C TRP A 14 -7.51 3.56 -6.44
N HIS A 15 -6.66 3.95 -5.51
CA HIS A 15 -7.05 4.80 -4.38
C HIS A 15 -5.89 5.62 -3.86
N SER A 16 -6.21 6.66 -3.10
CA SER A 16 -5.24 7.39 -2.28
C SER A 16 -5.66 7.27 -0.82
N GLU A 17 -4.73 7.58 0.10
CA GLU A 17 -4.96 7.40 1.53
C GLU A 17 -5.51 8.63 2.21
N SER A 18 -5.55 9.78 1.52
CA SER A 18 -6.13 11.02 2.00
C SER A 18 -7.14 11.50 0.97
N THR A 19 -8.42 11.34 1.28
CA THR A 19 -9.51 11.58 0.33
C THR A 19 -10.39 12.78 0.69
N GLY A 20 -10.12 13.44 1.82
CA GLY A 20 -11.00 14.49 2.34
C GLY A 20 -12.18 13.96 3.13
N TYR A 21 -12.33 12.64 3.22
CA TYR A 21 -13.39 12.00 4.01
C TYR A 21 -13.01 11.94 5.48
N ARG A 22 -14.01 11.67 6.33
CA ARG A 22 -13.81 11.54 7.77
C ARG A 22 -12.64 10.60 8.09
N GLY A 23 -11.75 11.06 8.98
CA GLY A 23 -10.73 10.23 9.58
C GLY A 23 -9.51 9.98 8.72
N ASN A 24 -9.50 10.42 7.46
CA ASN A 24 -8.32 10.22 6.64
C ASN A 24 -7.81 11.47 5.91
N ASN A 25 -8.46 12.61 6.09
CA ASN A 25 -7.99 13.86 5.49
C ASN A 25 -6.80 14.47 6.23
N ASN A 26 -6.43 13.94 7.38
CA ASN A 26 -5.24 14.37 8.13
C ASN A 26 -4.02 13.49 7.91
N ARG A 27 -4.10 12.50 7.04
CA ARG A 27 -2.99 11.62 6.71
C ARG A 27 -2.01 12.35 5.81
N LEU A 28 -0.73 12.34 6.18
CA LEU A 28 0.33 13.01 5.45
C LEU A 28 1.15 12.02 4.64
N LEU A 29 1.63 10.97 5.28
CA LEU A 29 2.48 9.94 4.67
C LEU A 29 1.93 8.56 4.98
N VAL A 30 2.17 7.65 4.06
CA VAL A 30 1.86 6.23 4.22
C VAL A 30 3.17 5.46 4.25
N PHE A 31 3.29 4.52 5.17
CA PHE A 31 4.36 3.54 5.09
C PHE A 31 3.77 2.14 4.99
N SER A 32 4.45 1.28 4.26
CA SER A 32 4.05 -0.10 4.10
C SER A 32 5.29 -0.98 4.11
N THR A 33 5.31 -1.95 5.00
CA THR A 33 6.42 -2.89 5.13
C THR A 33 5.94 -4.28 4.74
N PHE A 34 6.62 -4.89 3.78
CA PHE A 34 6.33 -6.25 3.36
C PHE A 34 6.95 -7.22 4.36
N LEU A 35 6.18 -8.21 4.79
CA LEU A 35 6.63 -9.17 5.81
C LEU A 35 7.09 -10.50 5.21
N ASN A 36 6.86 -10.71 3.91
CA ASN A 36 7.34 -11.89 3.22
C ASN A 36 7.63 -11.58 1.75
N ASN A 37 8.41 -12.43 1.12
CA ASN A 37 8.71 -12.31 -0.31
C ASN A 37 7.55 -12.88 -1.13
N ILE A 38 7.23 -12.20 -2.22
CA ILE A 38 6.26 -12.69 -3.22
C ILE A 38 7.00 -12.81 -4.54
N ASP A 39 7.02 -13.99 -5.13
CA ASP A 39 7.75 -14.23 -6.37
C ASP A 39 7.03 -13.65 -7.58
N GLN A 40 5.70 -13.80 -7.66
CA GLN A 40 4.92 -13.32 -8.79
C GLN A 40 3.68 -12.59 -8.32
N GLY A 41 3.49 -11.38 -8.83
CA GLY A 41 2.37 -10.52 -8.42
C GLY A 41 2.60 -9.90 -7.07
N GLY A 42 1.53 -9.44 -6.44
CA GLY A 42 1.57 -8.86 -5.10
C GLY A 42 2.24 -7.50 -5.00
N GLU A 43 2.60 -6.88 -6.12
CA GLU A 43 3.23 -5.57 -6.12
C GLU A 43 2.27 -4.50 -5.62
N THR A 44 2.84 -3.42 -5.09
CA THR A 44 2.13 -2.15 -4.94
C THR A 44 2.40 -1.35 -6.21
N GLU A 45 1.34 -1.00 -6.91
CA GLU A 45 1.45 -0.31 -8.20
C GLU A 45 0.97 1.13 -8.07
N PHE A 46 1.80 2.07 -8.52
CA PHE A 46 1.50 3.50 -8.51
C PHE A 46 1.06 3.95 -9.90
N PHE A 47 -0.12 4.59 -9.96
CA PHE A 47 -0.76 4.94 -11.23
C PHE A 47 0.03 5.99 -12.01
N TYR A 48 0.29 7.13 -11.40
CA TYR A 48 0.93 8.26 -12.10
C TYR A 48 2.42 8.04 -12.34
N GLN A 49 3.09 7.40 -11.40
CA GLN A 49 4.51 7.11 -11.52
C GLN A 49 4.77 5.91 -12.43
N LYS A 50 3.75 5.13 -12.75
CA LYS A 50 3.84 3.91 -13.57
C LYS A 50 4.90 2.94 -13.06
N GLN A 51 4.90 2.74 -11.74
CA GLN A 51 5.86 1.88 -11.07
C GLN A 51 5.16 0.79 -10.28
N LYS A 52 5.77 -0.38 -10.29
CA LYS A 52 5.37 -1.53 -9.47
C LYS A 52 6.48 -1.83 -8.49
N ILE A 53 6.15 -1.83 -7.21
CA ILE A 53 7.12 -2.13 -6.15
C ILE A 53 6.90 -3.57 -5.71
N LYS A 54 7.93 -4.38 -5.91
CA LYS A 54 7.87 -5.80 -5.56
C LYS A 54 7.82 -6.00 -4.06
N ALA A 55 7.00 -6.95 -3.62
CA ALA A 55 6.92 -7.32 -2.21
C ALA A 55 8.14 -8.16 -1.83
N GLU A 56 9.07 -7.55 -1.13
CA GLU A 56 10.28 -8.20 -0.62
C GLU A 56 10.30 -8.07 0.91
N GLU A 57 10.62 -9.17 1.59
CA GLU A 57 10.63 -9.20 3.05
C GLU A 57 11.48 -8.07 3.63
N SER A 58 10.93 -7.39 4.62
CA SER A 58 11.55 -6.27 5.34
C SER A 58 11.72 -4.99 4.52
N LYS A 59 11.27 -4.96 3.27
CA LYS A 59 11.26 -3.72 2.48
C LYS A 59 10.15 -2.82 2.97
N THR A 60 10.47 -1.57 3.25
CA THR A 60 9.48 -0.54 3.59
C THR A 60 9.43 0.49 2.49
N ILE A 61 8.22 0.82 2.04
CA ILE A 61 7.99 1.94 1.13
C ILE A 61 7.30 3.06 1.89
N LEU A 62 7.66 4.27 1.55
CA LEU A 62 7.12 5.48 2.16
C LEU A 62 6.69 6.43 1.05
N PHE A 63 5.47 6.91 1.11
CA PHE A 63 4.95 7.79 0.06
C PHE A 63 3.89 8.73 0.61
N PRO A 64 3.65 9.87 -0.07
CA PRO A 64 2.58 10.80 0.31
C PRO A 64 1.21 10.13 0.23
N SER A 65 0.33 10.49 1.15
CA SER A 65 -1.03 9.96 1.19
C SER A 65 -1.98 10.59 0.17
N PHE A 66 -1.50 11.56 -0.59
CA PHE A 66 -2.29 12.39 -1.47
C PHE A 66 -2.59 11.70 -2.81
N TRP A 67 -3.52 12.25 -3.59
CA TRP A 67 -3.93 11.69 -4.89
C TRP A 67 -2.77 11.51 -5.89
N THR A 68 -1.70 12.30 -5.75
CA THR A 68 -0.51 12.17 -6.59
C THR A 68 0.12 10.79 -6.53
N HIS A 69 -0.17 10.03 -5.46
CA HIS A 69 0.33 8.68 -5.25
C HIS A 69 -0.83 7.69 -5.17
N THR A 70 -1.77 7.83 -6.10
CA THR A 70 -2.83 6.84 -6.30
C THR A 70 -2.20 5.49 -6.61
N HIS A 71 -2.64 4.45 -5.90
CA HIS A 71 -2.00 3.14 -5.97
C HIS A 71 -3.01 2.02 -5.77
N ARG A 72 -2.56 0.80 -6.01
CA ARG A 72 -3.33 -0.41 -5.76
C ARG A 72 -2.40 -1.56 -5.42
N GLY A 73 -2.95 -2.61 -4.79
CA GLY A 73 -2.23 -3.87 -4.60
C GLY A 73 -2.58 -4.84 -5.72
N ASN A 74 -1.59 -5.43 -6.33
CA ASN A 74 -1.79 -6.42 -7.39
C ASN A 74 -2.01 -7.81 -6.82
N LYS A 75 -2.81 -8.63 -7.51
CA LYS A 75 -3.07 -10.00 -7.10
C LYS A 75 -1.83 -10.86 -7.14
N THR A 76 -1.79 -11.86 -6.26
CA THR A 76 -0.82 -12.94 -6.29
C THR A 76 -1.50 -14.23 -5.89
N LYS A 77 -0.95 -15.36 -6.30
CA LYS A 77 -1.41 -16.69 -5.86
C LYS A 77 -0.79 -17.09 -4.53
N GLU A 78 0.09 -16.27 -3.99
CA GLU A 78 0.77 -16.51 -2.72
C GLU A 78 0.08 -15.75 -1.60
N THR A 79 0.23 -16.21 -0.36
CA THR A 79 -0.23 -15.45 0.80
C THR A 79 0.70 -14.28 1.04
N LYS A 80 0.14 -13.09 1.24
CA LYS A 80 0.90 -11.86 1.43
C LYS A 80 0.61 -11.24 2.78
N TYR A 81 1.66 -10.86 3.49
CA TYR A 81 1.55 -10.16 4.78
C TYR A 81 2.21 -8.80 4.67
N ILE A 82 1.53 -7.76 5.14
CA ILE A 82 2.07 -6.40 5.19
C ILE A 82 1.73 -5.73 6.51
N ILE A 83 2.56 -4.75 6.89
CA ILE A 83 2.23 -3.79 7.93
C ILE A 83 2.05 -2.44 7.25
N THR A 84 0.90 -1.81 7.45
CA THR A 84 0.62 -0.47 6.91
C THR A 84 0.33 0.48 8.04
N GLY A 85 0.85 1.69 7.93
CA GLY A 85 0.57 2.76 8.88
C GLY A 85 0.63 4.12 8.20
N TRP A 86 0.25 5.13 8.95
CA TRP A 86 0.17 6.50 8.45
C TRP A 86 0.80 7.46 9.42
N CYS A 87 1.50 8.46 8.87
CA CYS A 87 1.91 9.64 9.62
C CYS A 87 0.85 10.70 9.38
N THR A 88 0.33 11.28 10.46
CA THR A 88 -0.73 12.26 10.37
C THR A 88 -0.24 13.63 10.81
N TYR A 89 -0.97 14.68 10.40
CA TYR A 89 -0.72 16.03 10.92
C TYR A 89 -1.06 16.07 12.40
N ILE A 90 -0.28 16.80 13.15
CA ILE A 90 -0.59 17.17 14.52
C ILE A 90 -1.26 18.54 14.48
N SER A 91 -2.48 18.59 14.94
CA SER A 91 -3.24 19.84 14.97
C SER A 91 -3.37 20.42 16.37
#